data_c65dc1017ababd8ea6e68d3a81d721bd
#
_entry.id   c65dc1017ababd8ea6e68d3a81d721bd
#
_cell.length_a   1.000
_cell.length_b   1.000
_cell.length_c   1.000
_cell.angle_alpha   90.00
_cell.angle_beta   90.00
_cell.angle_gamma   90.00
#
_symmetry.space_group_name_H-M   'P 1'
#
loop_
_entity.id
_entity.type
_entity.pdbx_description
1 polymer ?
#
loop_
_entity_poly.entity_id
_entity_poly.type
_entity_poly.pdbx_seq_one_letter_code
_entity_poly.pdbx_strand_id
1 'polypeptide(L)'
;MIANEFVSAVDSNDLLMARIMLKDSLLVDPTFKEFNEMLAYAEGKIDIYEEHDGETLRNDASAWTKDYMNEQLMQLVNNFSRERVALLKRICGKIYAEKAERIQSERIVTKTSKKIPQKEIGIGLAVGGTAAAVVGLVTAHTVVTVAGVAAAVVGGVMIATDK
;
A
#
# COMPACT_ATOMS: atom_id res chain seq x y z
N MET A 1 -9.98 8.98 -0.39
CA MET A 1 -11.37 9.50 -0.33
C MET A 1 -12.25 8.30 -0.03
N ILE A 2 -13.04 8.35 1.02
CA ILE A 2 -13.94 7.24 1.42
C ILE A 2 -15.07 7.14 0.41
N ALA A 3 -15.44 5.92 0.00
CA ALA A 3 -16.53 5.67 -0.95
C ALA A 3 -17.89 6.08 -0.35
N ASN A 4 -18.78 6.63 -1.18
CA ASN A 4 -20.10 7.08 -0.72
C ASN A 4 -20.95 5.92 -0.18
N GLU A 5 -20.78 4.73 -0.74
CA GLU A 5 -21.45 3.50 -0.30
C GLU A 5 -21.07 3.15 1.13
N PHE A 6 -19.80 3.32 1.50
CA PHE A 6 -19.34 3.09 2.87
C PHE A 6 -19.90 4.14 3.84
N VAL A 7 -19.90 5.41 3.44
CA VAL A 7 -20.51 6.49 4.21
C VAL A 7 -22.00 6.18 4.47
N SER A 8 -22.72 5.75 3.44
CA SER A 8 -24.13 5.39 3.53
C SER A 8 -24.36 4.20 4.47
N ALA A 9 -23.51 3.16 4.40
CA ALA A 9 -23.60 1.99 5.28
C ALA A 9 -23.42 2.38 6.75
N VAL A 10 -22.40 3.22 7.03
CA VAL A 10 -22.13 3.71 8.39
C VAL A 10 -23.27 4.61 8.89
N ASP A 11 -23.74 5.54 8.07
CA ASP A 11 -24.79 6.50 8.45
C ASP A 11 -26.15 5.82 8.66
N SER A 12 -26.40 4.67 8.00
CA SER A 12 -27.59 3.84 8.22
C SER A 12 -27.41 2.76 9.31
N ASN A 13 -26.26 2.73 9.99
CA ASN A 13 -25.90 1.71 10.98
C ASN A 13 -25.91 0.27 10.43
N ASP A 14 -25.59 0.10 9.14
CA ASP A 14 -25.42 -1.21 8.51
C ASP A 14 -24.04 -1.78 8.85
N LEU A 15 -23.92 -2.39 10.04
CA LEU A 15 -22.68 -2.97 10.54
C LEU A 15 -22.11 -4.03 9.60
N LEU A 16 -22.98 -4.86 9.02
CA LEU A 16 -22.55 -5.96 8.15
C LEU A 16 -21.88 -5.40 6.89
N MET A 17 -22.52 -4.46 6.21
CA MET A 17 -21.96 -3.85 5.02
C MET A 17 -20.69 -3.07 5.33
N ALA A 18 -20.66 -2.30 6.42
CA ALA A 18 -19.47 -1.56 6.84
C ALA A 18 -18.26 -2.50 7.09
N ARG A 19 -18.48 -3.64 7.77
CA ARG A 19 -17.45 -4.65 8.04
C ARG A 19 -16.95 -5.33 6.76
N ILE A 20 -17.86 -5.66 5.83
CA ILE A 20 -17.49 -6.24 4.53
C ILE A 20 -16.58 -5.27 3.77
N MET A 21 -16.96 -3.99 3.67
CA MET A 21 -16.18 -3.00 2.96
C MET A 21 -14.81 -2.73 3.61
N LEU A 22 -14.76 -2.69 4.95
CA LEU A 22 -13.49 -2.60 5.69
C LEU A 22 -12.59 -3.81 5.40
N LYS A 23 -13.13 -5.02 5.46
CA LYS A 23 -12.39 -6.24 5.12
C LYS A 23 -11.81 -6.18 3.69
N ASP A 24 -12.61 -5.76 2.71
CA ASP A 24 -12.18 -5.71 1.32
C ASP A 24 -11.07 -4.66 1.10
N SER A 25 -11.12 -3.55 1.82
CA SER A 25 -10.09 -2.51 1.74
C SER A 25 -8.69 -2.98 2.17
N LEU A 26 -8.59 -3.97 3.07
CA LEU A 26 -7.31 -4.60 3.45
C LEU A 26 -6.60 -5.28 2.26
N LEU A 27 -7.37 -5.80 1.30
CA LEU A 27 -6.85 -6.49 0.12
C LEU A 27 -6.58 -5.53 -1.04
N VAL A 28 -7.41 -4.50 -1.16
CA VAL A 28 -7.29 -3.49 -2.24
C VAL A 28 -6.07 -2.61 -2.02
N ASP A 29 -5.91 -2.07 -0.81
CA ASP A 29 -4.80 -1.21 -0.41
C ASP A 29 -4.00 -1.78 0.77
N PRO A 30 -3.01 -2.65 0.51
CA PRO A 30 -2.19 -3.24 1.57
C PRO A 30 -1.21 -2.24 2.24
N THR A 31 -1.27 -0.96 1.91
CA THR A 31 -0.68 0.12 2.71
C THR A 31 -1.56 0.50 3.89
N PHE A 32 -2.78 -0.02 3.94
CA PHE A 32 -3.81 0.20 4.96
C PHE A 32 -4.26 1.67 5.12
N LYS A 33 -3.89 2.53 4.17
CA LYS A 33 -4.29 3.94 4.26
C LYS A 33 -5.80 4.08 4.14
N GLU A 34 -6.40 3.44 3.12
CA GLU A 34 -7.84 3.47 2.90
C GLU A 34 -8.59 2.81 4.06
N PHE A 35 -8.13 1.63 4.50
CA PHE A 35 -8.69 0.95 5.67
C PHE A 35 -8.72 1.85 6.91
N ASN A 36 -7.60 2.52 7.21
CA ASN A 36 -7.51 3.36 8.40
C ASN A 36 -8.42 4.60 8.31
N GLU A 37 -8.55 5.20 7.11
CA GLU A 37 -9.46 6.33 6.88
C GLU A 37 -10.94 5.90 7.07
N MET A 38 -11.32 4.75 6.51
CA MET A 38 -12.66 4.17 6.64
C MET A 38 -12.96 3.80 8.09
N LEU A 39 -12.02 3.12 8.75
CA LEU A 39 -12.17 2.69 10.14
C LEU A 39 -12.37 3.89 11.09
N ALA A 40 -11.54 4.93 10.96
CA ALA A 40 -11.67 6.16 11.76
C ALA A 40 -13.03 6.85 11.55
N TYR A 41 -13.58 6.81 10.33
CA TYR A 41 -14.91 7.34 10.07
C TYR A 41 -16.00 6.52 10.77
N ALA A 42 -15.89 5.18 10.72
CA ALA A 42 -16.86 4.29 11.36
C ALA A 42 -16.82 4.39 12.89
N GLU A 43 -15.60 4.36 13.51
CA GLU A 43 -15.43 4.47 14.96
C GLU A 43 -16.04 5.74 15.56
N GLY A 44 -16.11 6.83 14.78
CA GLY A 44 -16.73 8.08 15.22
C GLY A 44 -18.27 8.07 15.21
N LYS A 45 -18.90 7.02 14.67
CA LYS A 45 -20.35 7.02 14.42
C LYS A 45 -21.09 5.77 14.89
N ILE A 46 -20.44 4.61 14.84
CA ILE A 46 -21.05 3.31 15.14
C ILE A 46 -20.12 2.45 15.99
N ASP A 47 -20.66 1.51 16.75
CA ASP A 47 -19.89 0.52 17.50
C ASP A 47 -19.46 -0.61 16.56
N ILE A 48 -18.45 -0.33 15.71
CA ILE A 48 -17.98 -1.26 14.68
C ILE A 48 -17.31 -2.50 15.27
N TYR A 49 -16.66 -2.38 16.43
CA TYR A 49 -15.95 -3.47 17.07
C TYR A 49 -16.84 -4.32 17.97
N GLU A 50 -16.44 -5.56 18.10
CA GLU A 50 -16.97 -6.54 19.08
C GLU A 50 -15.85 -7.05 19.97
N GLU A 51 -16.20 -7.64 21.09
CA GLU A 51 -15.29 -8.40 21.92
C GLU A 51 -14.81 -9.63 21.14
N HIS A 52 -13.53 -9.99 21.31
CA HIS A 52 -12.95 -11.13 20.62
C HIS A 52 -13.63 -12.44 21.04
N ASP A 53 -13.94 -13.28 20.06
CA ASP A 53 -14.69 -14.53 20.24
C ASP A 53 -13.91 -15.66 20.97
N GLY A 54 -12.64 -15.40 21.34
CA GLY A 54 -11.78 -16.36 22.02
C GLY A 54 -11.05 -17.33 21.09
N GLU A 55 -11.17 -17.20 19.77
CA GLU A 55 -10.37 -17.99 18.83
C GLU A 55 -8.87 -17.76 19.06
N THR A 56 -8.10 -18.85 19.13
CA THR A 56 -6.63 -18.74 19.26
C THR A 56 -6.00 -18.27 17.96
N LEU A 57 -5.60 -17.01 17.92
CA LEU A 57 -4.97 -16.40 16.75
C LEU A 57 -3.51 -16.84 16.61
N ARG A 58 -3.11 -17.26 15.41
CA ARG A 58 -1.71 -17.65 15.10
C ARG A 58 -0.84 -16.40 14.94
N ASN A 59 -0.05 -16.11 15.96
CA ASN A 59 0.83 -14.94 15.98
C ASN A 59 2.21 -15.17 15.32
N ASP A 60 2.56 -16.43 15.05
CA ASP A 60 3.81 -16.79 14.37
C ASP A 60 3.70 -16.52 12.87
N ALA A 61 4.59 -15.65 12.38
CA ALA A 61 4.62 -15.27 10.97
C ALA A 61 4.91 -16.46 10.02
N SER A 62 5.56 -17.52 10.49
CA SER A 62 5.81 -18.72 9.68
C SER A 62 4.52 -19.48 9.33
N ALA A 63 3.50 -19.34 10.15
CA ALA A 63 2.20 -19.97 9.94
C ALA A 63 1.22 -19.14 9.07
N TRP A 64 1.62 -17.95 8.62
CA TRP A 64 0.76 -17.07 7.85
C TRP A 64 0.80 -17.43 6.36
N THR A 65 -0.18 -18.19 5.94
CA THR A 65 -0.45 -18.58 4.55
C THR A 65 -1.60 -17.75 3.97
N LYS A 66 -1.77 -17.78 2.66
CA LYS A 66 -2.95 -17.18 2.01
C LYS A 66 -4.26 -17.82 2.48
N ASP A 67 -4.26 -19.13 2.72
CA ASP A 67 -5.44 -19.84 3.21
C ASP A 67 -5.83 -19.38 4.61
N TYR A 68 -4.84 -19.28 5.52
CA TYR A 68 -5.09 -18.75 6.86
C TYR A 68 -5.54 -17.28 6.82
N MET A 69 -4.97 -16.47 5.94
CA MET A 69 -5.44 -15.11 5.72
C MET A 69 -6.91 -15.07 5.31
N ASN A 70 -7.29 -15.88 4.31
CA ASN A 70 -8.66 -15.93 3.82
C ASN A 70 -9.65 -16.40 4.89
N GLU A 71 -9.28 -17.41 5.69
CA GLU A 71 -10.04 -17.86 6.84
C GLU A 71 -10.29 -16.70 7.81
N GLN A 72 -9.23 -15.98 8.21
CA GLN A 72 -9.34 -14.88 9.14
C GLN A 72 -10.09 -13.67 8.56
N LEU A 73 -10.04 -13.43 7.25
CA LEU A 73 -10.85 -12.42 6.58
C LEU A 73 -12.36 -12.75 6.63
N MET A 74 -12.72 -14.03 6.49
CA MET A 74 -14.11 -14.45 6.65
C MET A 74 -14.59 -14.26 8.09
N GLN A 75 -13.77 -14.67 9.06
CA GLN A 75 -14.08 -14.52 10.48
C GLN A 75 -14.15 -13.04 10.91
N LEU A 76 -13.40 -12.15 10.26
CA LEU A 76 -13.46 -10.72 10.56
C LEU A 76 -14.86 -10.12 10.38
N VAL A 77 -15.62 -10.59 9.40
CA VAL A 77 -16.99 -10.09 9.17
C VAL A 77 -17.93 -10.55 10.31
N ASN A 78 -17.74 -11.78 10.80
CA ASN A 78 -18.56 -12.37 11.87
C ASN A 78 -18.18 -11.84 13.27
N ASN A 79 -16.89 -11.62 13.49
CA ASN A 79 -16.36 -11.06 14.74
C ASN A 79 -15.31 -9.99 14.44
N PHE A 80 -15.75 -8.75 14.36
CA PHE A 80 -14.89 -7.59 14.06
C PHE A 80 -14.19 -7.13 15.34
N SER A 81 -13.20 -7.89 15.80
CA SER A 81 -12.43 -7.57 17.00
C SER A 81 -11.13 -6.85 16.69
N ARG A 82 -10.62 -6.07 17.64
CA ARG A 82 -9.35 -5.32 17.49
C ARG A 82 -8.16 -6.25 17.28
N GLU A 83 -8.17 -7.39 17.96
CA GLU A 83 -7.15 -8.44 17.87
C GLU A 83 -7.09 -9.03 16.47
N ARG A 84 -8.24 -9.35 15.87
CA ARG A 84 -8.33 -9.93 14.54
C ARG A 84 -7.94 -8.91 13.46
N VAL A 85 -8.37 -7.66 13.59
CA VAL A 85 -7.93 -6.56 12.71
C VAL A 85 -6.41 -6.39 12.77
N ALA A 86 -5.82 -6.36 13.96
CA ALA A 86 -4.38 -6.21 14.13
C ALA A 86 -3.60 -7.39 13.53
N LEU A 87 -4.09 -8.61 13.71
CA LEU A 87 -3.51 -9.80 13.09
C LEU A 87 -3.56 -9.73 11.56
N LEU A 88 -4.73 -9.43 10.99
CA LEU A 88 -4.92 -9.37 9.54
C LEU A 88 -4.06 -8.29 8.89
N LYS A 89 -3.88 -7.14 9.52
CA LYS A 89 -2.94 -6.12 9.01
C LYS A 89 -1.51 -6.64 8.94
N ARG A 90 -1.06 -7.42 9.92
CA ARG A 90 0.27 -8.04 9.89
C ARG A 90 0.39 -9.12 8.80
N ILE A 91 -0.63 -9.97 8.66
CA ILE A 91 -0.66 -11.03 7.64
C ILE A 91 -0.68 -10.41 6.24
N CYS A 92 -1.61 -9.50 5.96
CA CYS A 92 -1.71 -8.83 4.67
C CYS A 92 -0.44 -8.03 4.34
N GLY A 93 0.13 -7.32 5.33
CA GLY A 93 1.39 -6.60 5.18
C GLY A 93 2.56 -7.51 4.78
N LYS A 94 2.62 -8.74 5.31
CA LYS A 94 3.62 -9.73 4.90
C LYS A 94 3.34 -10.30 3.51
N ILE A 95 2.12 -10.76 3.27
CA ILE A 95 1.76 -11.48 2.03
C ILE A 95 1.77 -10.54 0.82
N TYR A 96 1.40 -9.27 1.01
CA TYR A 96 1.31 -8.26 -0.05
C TYR A 96 2.38 -7.17 0.04
N ALA A 97 3.52 -7.44 0.66
CA ALA A 97 4.61 -6.46 0.84
C ALA A 97 5.02 -5.80 -0.48
N GLU A 98 5.28 -6.57 -1.52
CA GLU A 98 5.66 -6.06 -2.85
C GLU A 98 4.58 -5.17 -3.49
N LYS A 99 3.30 -5.54 -3.31
CA LYS A 99 2.17 -4.72 -3.79
C LYS A 99 2.10 -3.40 -3.02
N ALA A 100 2.32 -3.43 -1.71
CA ALA A 100 2.33 -2.24 -0.87
C ALA A 100 3.46 -1.27 -1.27
N GLU A 101 4.67 -1.76 -1.49
CA GLU A 101 5.82 -0.97 -1.94
C GLU A 101 5.55 -0.31 -3.30
N ARG A 102 4.97 -1.04 -4.25
CA ARG A 102 4.61 -0.49 -5.56
C ARG A 102 3.60 0.65 -5.44
N ILE A 103 2.52 0.45 -4.69
CA ILE A 103 1.50 1.50 -4.47
C ILE A 103 2.10 2.72 -3.79
N GLN A 104 2.98 2.51 -2.82
CA GLN A 104 3.68 3.61 -2.12
C GLN A 104 4.55 4.42 -3.09
N SER A 105 5.31 3.75 -3.95
CA SER A 105 6.17 4.38 -4.95
C SER A 105 5.37 5.20 -5.96
N GLU A 106 4.27 4.66 -6.47
CA GLU A 106 3.36 5.37 -7.39
C GLU A 106 2.76 6.64 -6.75
N ARG A 107 2.39 6.58 -5.47
CA ARG A 107 1.87 7.74 -4.73
C ARG A 107 2.91 8.84 -4.54
N ILE A 108 4.18 8.48 -4.35
CA ILE A 108 5.28 9.45 -4.23
C ILE A 108 5.49 10.17 -5.57
N VAL A 109 5.59 9.43 -6.67
CA VAL A 109 5.78 10.00 -8.02
C VAL A 109 4.63 10.96 -8.37
N THR A 110 3.39 10.58 -8.12
CA THR A 110 2.22 11.42 -8.41
C THR A 110 2.22 12.72 -7.59
N LYS A 111 2.67 12.69 -6.34
CA LYS A 111 2.77 13.89 -5.51
C LYS A 111 3.86 14.84 -5.99
N THR A 112 4.98 14.31 -6.46
CA THR A 112 6.11 15.09 -6.97
C THR A 112 5.74 15.78 -8.29
N SER A 113 5.07 15.07 -9.19
CA SER A 113 4.64 15.62 -10.49
C SER A 113 3.63 16.77 -10.36
N LYS A 114 2.78 16.78 -9.33
CA LYS A 114 1.84 17.89 -9.08
C LYS A 114 2.48 19.19 -8.55
N LYS A 115 3.74 19.14 -8.12
CA LYS A 115 4.46 20.30 -7.57
C LYS A 115 5.36 21.02 -8.59
N ILE A 116 5.49 20.51 -9.82
CA ILE A 116 6.31 21.15 -10.86
C ILE A 116 5.43 22.17 -11.59
N PRO A 117 5.71 23.48 -11.51
CA PRO A 117 4.96 24.49 -12.25
C PRO A 117 5.21 24.31 -13.75
N GLN A 118 4.15 24.42 -14.53
CA GLN A 118 4.08 24.15 -15.97
C GLN A 118 5.06 24.98 -16.85
N LYS A 119 5.76 25.96 -16.27
CA LYS A 119 6.73 26.83 -16.96
C LYS A 119 8.09 26.18 -17.23
N GLU A 120 8.41 25.03 -16.63
CA GLU A 120 9.72 24.39 -16.75
C GLU A 120 9.74 23.12 -17.61
N ILE A 121 8.67 22.84 -18.36
CA ILE A 121 8.55 21.62 -19.20
C ILE A 121 9.57 21.60 -20.36
N GLY A 122 10.20 22.74 -20.69
CA GLY A 122 11.24 22.82 -21.73
C GLY A 122 12.58 22.15 -21.36
N ILE A 123 12.82 21.83 -20.07
CA ILE A 123 14.08 21.23 -19.57
C ILE A 123 13.87 19.76 -19.17
N GLY A 124 12.64 19.25 -19.29
CA GLY A 124 12.19 18.00 -18.67
C GLY A 124 12.79 16.71 -19.20
N LEU A 125 13.43 16.68 -20.37
CA LEU A 125 14.06 15.45 -20.89
C LEU A 125 15.42 15.14 -20.23
N ALA A 126 16.09 16.15 -19.65
CA ALA A 126 17.33 15.93 -18.90
C ALA A 126 17.09 15.51 -17.44
N VAL A 127 15.90 15.80 -16.88
CA VAL A 127 15.55 15.53 -15.48
C VAL A 127 15.00 14.11 -15.28
N GLY A 128 14.50 13.46 -16.34
CA GLY A 128 14.00 12.08 -16.27
C GLY A 128 15.05 11.07 -15.79
N GLY A 129 16.32 11.26 -16.16
CA GLY A 129 17.42 10.41 -15.70
C GLY A 129 17.80 10.65 -14.24
N THR A 130 17.67 11.88 -13.73
CA THR A 130 18.01 12.20 -12.35
C THR A 130 16.90 11.85 -11.35
N ALA A 131 15.63 11.86 -11.77
CA ALA A 131 14.52 11.43 -10.92
C ALA A 131 14.57 9.93 -10.62
N ALA A 132 14.99 9.11 -11.59
CA ALA A 132 15.20 7.67 -11.37
C ALA A 132 16.38 7.39 -10.42
N ALA A 133 17.44 8.23 -10.47
CA ALA A 133 18.59 8.09 -9.56
C ALA A 133 18.24 8.50 -8.12
N VAL A 134 17.38 9.51 -7.92
CA VAL A 134 16.97 9.95 -6.58
C VAL A 134 16.02 8.90 -5.93
N VAL A 135 15.13 8.28 -6.71
CA VAL A 135 14.27 7.19 -6.19
C VAL A 135 15.12 5.96 -5.82
N GLY A 136 16.16 5.64 -6.59
CA GLY A 136 17.09 4.55 -6.26
C GLY A 136 17.89 4.78 -4.97
N LEU A 137 18.19 6.04 -4.63
CA LEU A 137 18.92 6.39 -3.40
C LEU A 137 18.05 6.30 -2.14
N VAL A 138 16.73 6.54 -2.27
CA VAL A 138 15.80 6.48 -1.13
C VAL A 138 15.36 5.04 -0.82
N THR A 139 15.37 4.14 -1.82
CA THR A 139 14.95 2.75 -1.63
C THR A 139 16.06 1.79 -1.19
N ALA A 140 17.32 2.27 -1.00
CA ALA A 140 18.45 1.50 -0.48
C ALA A 140 18.65 0.09 -1.10
N HIS A 141 18.23 -0.12 -2.35
CA HIS A 141 18.48 -1.37 -3.06
C HIS A 141 19.68 -1.23 -4.00
N THR A 142 20.78 -1.83 -3.62
CA THR A 142 22.09 -1.89 -4.31
C THR A 142 22.03 -2.39 -5.76
N VAL A 143 20.95 -3.02 -6.18
CA VAL A 143 20.81 -3.64 -7.51
C VAL A 143 20.58 -2.59 -8.61
N VAL A 144 19.91 -1.48 -8.32
CA VAL A 144 19.58 -0.44 -9.34
C VAL A 144 20.79 0.46 -9.64
N THR A 145 21.67 0.65 -8.67
CA THR A 145 22.89 1.46 -8.85
C THR A 145 23.91 0.79 -9.77
N VAL A 146 24.00 -0.54 -9.77
CA VAL A 146 24.93 -1.28 -10.65
C VAL A 146 24.50 -1.20 -12.12
N ALA A 147 23.19 -1.27 -12.39
CA ALA A 147 22.67 -1.15 -13.76
C ALA A 147 22.84 0.26 -14.35
N GLY A 148 22.72 1.31 -13.52
CA GLY A 148 22.90 2.70 -13.95
C GLY A 148 24.34 3.04 -14.33
N VAL A 149 25.31 2.51 -13.62
CA VAL A 149 26.74 2.73 -13.88
C VAL A 149 27.19 1.99 -15.14
N ALA A 150 26.67 0.77 -15.38
CA ALA A 150 27.00 0.01 -16.60
C ALA A 150 26.50 0.73 -17.88
N ALA A 151 25.34 1.36 -17.85
CA ALA A 151 24.82 2.11 -19.00
C ALA A 151 25.63 3.37 -19.31
N ALA A 152 26.16 4.06 -18.30
CA ALA A 152 26.99 5.24 -18.47
C ALA A 152 28.38 4.89 -19.09
N VAL A 153 28.95 3.75 -18.73
CA VAL A 153 30.25 3.30 -19.27
C VAL A 153 30.12 2.85 -20.72
N VAL A 154 29.03 2.17 -21.10
CA VAL A 154 28.80 1.76 -22.51
C VAL A 154 28.55 2.98 -23.41
N GLY A 155 27.83 4.00 -22.93
CA GLY A 155 27.65 5.24 -23.67
C GLY A 155 28.94 6.01 -23.91
N GLY A 156 29.85 6.03 -22.92
CA GLY A 156 31.14 6.69 -23.02
C GLY A 156 32.10 6.03 -24.03
N VAL A 157 32.09 4.71 -24.12
CA VAL A 157 32.94 3.92 -25.05
C VAL A 157 32.47 4.08 -26.50
N MET A 158 31.16 4.17 -26.77
CA MET A 158 30.65 4.40 -28.13
C MET A 158 31.03 5.76 -28.74
N ILE A 159 31.20 6.80 -27.90
CA ILE A 159 31.62 8.12 -28.36
C ILE A 159 33.12 8.14 -28.69
N ALA A 160 33.92 7.27 -28.07
CA ALA A 160 35.38 7.24 -28.29
C ALA A 160 35.83 6.41 -29.52
N THR A 161 34.93 5.59 -30.12
CA THR A 161 35.28 4.73 -31.28
C THR A 161 34.85 5.28 -32.64
N ASP A 162 34.21 6.46 -32.70
CA ASP A 162 33.72 7.05 -33.93
C ASP A 162 34.63 8.21 -34.39
N LYS A 163 35.94 7.90 -34.54
CA LYS A 163 36.93 8.74 -35.21
C LYS A 163 37.80 7.92 -36.14
#